data_65419257e0d673a73e67a5e8f8bf4345
#
_entry.id   65419257e0d673a73e67a5e8f8bf4345
#
_cell.length_a   1.000
_cell.length_b   1.000
_cell.length_c   1.000
_cell.angle_alpha   90.00
_cell.angle_beta   90.00
_cell.angle_gamma   90.00
#
_symmetry.space_group_name_H-M   'P 1'
#
loop_
_entity.id
_entity.type
_entity.pdbx_description
1 polymer ?
#
loop_
_entity_poly.entity_id
_entity_poly.type
_entity_poly.pdbx_seq_one_letter_code
_entity_poly.pdbx_strand_id
1 'polypeptide(L)'
;CSSDLWRWDGVTSVLSVVVTYFLLGSAAALRSEAIFGVLPTGKTLQVMVLGSFRAWKDLLTLTAPVSVYSGPALVPWMSGLVLAFLAGIITARFGRAVLGSIPLVLMGLISVFFGLSHHALPLWAVLTWWALLAAWWAAAAQYQRITLGQDVLVGRSSAPGADNTLGRQSRSTVYVWTRVMGALAVLAVSVGIALPAASYLGASGTRIVGRDLVSPPLDIQAYPSPMSSFRHYTTDLKDQTLLTVSDLPENQRVRIAAMDVYDGTTFGMTNKRDDAHTGYIPVETTIPGRPEGTSIVTVETTGMSGPWVPILGEPSQITFTGAGAGAQKEGLFVDTWSNAALTTGPAGTMSYSVTTTFTDPVRDEDVATLAVAPFTMADTNVPENVAAKAAEITQNASTALAAARAIEHYLSTNGFY
;
A
#
# COMPACT_ATOMS: atom_id res chain seq x y z
N CYS A 1 -35.01 -25.37 -29.52
CA CYS A 1 -33.63 -25.58 -30.03
C CYS A 1 -32.64 -24.41 -29.83
N SER A 2 -32.92 -23.44 -28.98
CA SER A 2 -31.98 -22.33 -28.73
C SER A 2 -31.50 -22.20 -27.29
N SER A 3 -31.94 -23.10 -26.40
CA SER A 3 -31.60 -23.12 -24.98
C SER A 3 -30.33 -23.92 -24.64
N ASP A 4 -29.84 -24.71 -25.59
CA ASP A 4 -28.71 -25.63 -25.32
C ASP A 4 -27.31 -25.03 -25.52
N LEU A 5 -27.20 -23.87 -26.14
CA LEU A 5 -25.93 -23.17 -26.39
C LEU A 5 -25.32 -22.53 -25.13
N TRP A 6 -26.05 -22.47 -24.01
CA TRP A 6 -25.59 -21.86 -22.75
C TRP A 6 -25.37 -22.87 -21.62
N ARG A 7 -25.47 -24.17 -21.89
CA ARG A 7 -25.06 -25.21 -20.95
C ARG A 7 -23.58 -25.55 -21.15
N TRP A 8 -22.74 -24.60 -20.82
CA TRP A 8 -21.32 -24.87 -20.71
C TRP A 8 -21.12 -25.95 -19.64
N ASP A 9 -20.45 -27.01 -19.98
CA ASP A 9 -20.04 -28.03 -19.03
C ASP A 9 -19.11 -27.37 -17.97
N GLY A 10 -19.11 -27.91 -16.75
CA GLY A 10 -18.30 -27.36 -15.67
C GLY A 10 -16.82 -27.18 -16.05
N VAL A 11 -16.29 -28.10 -16.84
CA VAL A 11 -14.90 -28.08 -17.32
C VAL A 11 -14.64 -26.90 -18.27
N THR A 12 -15.51 -26.68 -19.26
CA THR A 12 -15.37 -25.56 -20.19
C THR A 12 -15.51 -24.20 -19.51
N SER A 13 -16.35 -24.13 -18.49
CA SER A 13 -16.50 -22.95 -17.64
C SER A 13 -15.23 -22.60 -16.87
N VAL A 14 -14.61 -23.60 -16.21
CA VAL A 14 -13.34 -23.40 -15.49
C VAL A 14 -12.20 -23.06 -16.45
N LEU A 15 -12.14 -23.76 -17.59
CA LEU A 15 -11.13 -23.48 -18.61
C LEU A 15 -11.22 -22.06 -19.13
N SER A 16 -12.44 -21.54 -19.34
CA SER A 16 -12.63 -20.16 -19.80
C SER A 16 -12.10 -19.13 -18.80
N VAL A 17 -12.26 -19.37 -17.48
CA VAL A 17 -11.70 -18.50 -16.42
C VAL A 17 -10.18 -18.54 -16.44
N VAL A 18 -9.60 -19.73 -16.54
CA VAL A 18 -8.12 -19.88 -16.60
C VAL A 18 -7.57 -19.18 -17.83
N VAL A 19 -8.18 -19.38 -19.01
CA VAL A 19 -7.77 -18.69 -20.23
C VAL A 19 -7.91 -17.16 -20.09
N THR A 20 -9.02 -16.70 -19.54
CA THR A 20 -9.26 -15.26 -19.29
C THR A 20 -8.23 -14.69 -18.31
N TYR A 21 -7.89 -15.44 -17.27
CA TYR A 21 -6.86 -15.04 -16.29
C TYR A 21 -5.54 -14.76 -16.97
N PHE A 22 -5.04 -15.68 -17.80
CA PHE A 22 -3.75 -15.52 -18.45
C PHE A 22 -3.76 -14.53 -19.62
N LEU A 23 -4.83 -14.47 -20.42
CA LEU A 23 -4.90 -13.57 -21.57
C LEU A 23 -5.05 -12.10 -21.15
N LEU A 24 -5.98 -11.84 -20.23
CA LEU A 24 -6.28 -10.45 -19.81
C LEU A 24 -5.47 -10.01 -18.60
N GLY A 25 -4.89 -10.94 -17.82
CA GLY A 25 -4.16 -10.60 -16.60
C GLY A 25 -2.88 -9.82 -16.85
N SER A 26 -2.22 -10.03 -18.00
CA SER A 26 -1.06 -9.24 -18.40
C SER A 26 -1.43 -7.77 -18.59
N ALA A 27 -2.55 -7.50 -19.28
CA ALA A 27 -3.04 -6.14 -19.50
C ALA A 27 -3.63 -5.49 -18.26
N ALA A 28 -4.25 -6.29 -17.36
CA ALA A 28 -4.93 -5.81 -16.18
C ALA A 28 -3.99 -5.58 -14.99
N ALA A 29 -3.04 -6.50 -14.75
CA ALA A 29 -2.23 -6.54 -13.54
C ALA A 29 -0.72 -6.35 -13.76
N LEU A 30 -0.18 -6.63 -14.95
CA LEU A 30 1.26 -6.64 -15.24
C LEU A 30 1.61 -5.84 -16.49
N ARG A 31 1.04 -4.67 -16.63
CA ARG A 31 1.17 -3.81 -17.82
C ARG A 31 2.63 -3.45 -18.15
N SER A 32 3.45 -3.25 -17.13
CA SER A 32 4.87 -2.91 -17.27
C SER A 32 5.73 -4.07 -17.79
N GLU A 33 5.29 -5.32 -17.58
CA GLU A 33 6.02 -6.53 -17.97
C GLU A 33 5.51 -7.14 -19.30
N ALA A 34 4.41 -6.60 -19.85
CA ALA A 34 3.77 -7.12 -21.06
C ALA A 34 4.23 -6.40 -22.33
N ILE A 35 4.34 -7.11 -23.45
CA ILE A 35 4.63 -6.53 -24.78
C ILE A 35 3.47 -5.61 -25.16
N PHE A 36 3.77 -4.34 -25.50
CA PHE A 36 2.79 -3.28 -25.74
C PHE A 36 1.74 -3.11 -24.62
N GLY A 37 2.06 -3.56 -23.38
CA GLY A 37 1.15 -3.48 -22.24
C GLY A 37 -0.05 -4.44 -22.29
N VAL A 38 -0.10 -5.38 -23.23
CA VAL A 38 -1.26 -6.28 -23.44
C VAL A 38 -0.84 -7.74 -23.58
N LEU A 39 0.17 -8.04 -24.41
CA LEU A 39 0.53 -9.42 -24.72
C LEU A 39 1.45 -10.03 -23.65
N PRO A 40 1.11 -11.22 -23.10
CA PRO A 40 1.93 -11.87 -22.10
C PRO A 40 3.26 -12.36 -22.70
N THR A 41 4.36 -12.09 -21.99
CA THR A 41 5.66 -12.69 -22.25
C THR A 41 5.84 -13.98 -21.45
N GLY A 42 6.87 -14.78 -21.74
CA GLY A 42 7.21 -15.95 -20.90
C GLY A 42 7.48 -15.55 -19.45
N LYS A 43 8.13 -14.40 -19.21
CA LYS A 43 8.36 -13.84 -17.88
C LYS A 43 7.05 -13.42 -17.20
N THR A 44 6.15 -12.78 -17.93
CA THR A 44 4.82 -12.39 -17.44
C THR A 44 4.02 -13.62 -16.99
N LEU A 45 4.02 -14.69 -17.79
CA LEU A 45 3.34 -15.95 -17.43
C LEU A 45 3.95 -16.59 -16.18
N GLN A 46 5.26 -16.60 -16.04
CA GLN A 46 5.94 -17.08 -14.84
C GLN A 46 5.54 -16.27 -13.59
N VAL A 47 5.54 -14.93 -13.70
CA VAL A 47 5.09 -14.03 -12.62
C VAL A 47 3.63 -14.28 -12.27
N MET A 48 2.75 -14.50 -13.25
CA MET A 48 1.33 -14.81 -13.02
C MET A 48 1.14 -16.13 -12.27
N VAL A 49 1.86 -17.18 -12.64
CA VAL A 49 1.78 -18.49 -11.96
C VAL A 49 2.31 -18.39 -10.53
N LEU A 50 3.52 -17.87 -10.34
CA LEU A 50 4.12 -17.74 -9.00
C LEU A 50 3.38 -16.71 -8.14
N GLY A 51 2.95 -15.60 -8.74
CA GLY A 51 2.20 -14.55 -8.08
C GLY A 51 0.82 -14.99 -7.59
N SER A 52 0.16 -15.95 -8.26
CA SER A 52 -1.10 -16.52 -7.77
C SER A 52 -1.03 -17.05 -6.33
N PHE A 53 0.15 -17.50 -5.91
CA PHE A 53 0.39 -18.01 -4.56
C PHE A 53 1.11 -17.02 -3.64
N ARG A 54 2.07 -16.25 -4.16
CA ARG A 54 2.93 -15.36 -3.35
C ARG A 54 2.34 -13.96 -3.16
N ALA A 55 1.64 -13.43 -4.17
CA ALA A 55 1.15 -12.05 -4.17
C ALA A 55 0.18 -11.73 -3.02
N TRP A 56 -0.45 -12.71 -2.40
CA TRP A 56 -1.30 -12.52 -1.21
C TRP A 56 -0.47 -12.08 0.01
N LYS A 57 0.67 -12.74 0.23
CA LYS A 57 1.63 -12.34 1.27
C LYS A 57 2.16 -10.96 0.95
N ASP A 58 2.62 -10.74 -0.29
CA ASP A 58 3.21 -9.48 -0.73
C ASP A 58 2.23 -8.31 -0.58
N LEU A 59 0.94 -8.50 -0.90
CA LEU A 59 -0.09 -7.48 -0.73
C LEU A 59 -0.28 -7.06 0.74
N LEU A 60 -0.07 -7.97 1.68
CA LEU A 60 -0.19 -7.69 3.12
C LEU A 60 1.09 -7.10 3.73
N THR A 61 2.25 -7.44 3.17
CA THR A 61 3.55 -7.08 3.75
C THR A 61 4.20 -5.86 3.10
N LEU A 62 3.92 -5.60 1.81
CA LEU A 62 4.52 -4.48 1.08
C LEU A 62 3.81 -3.16 1.37
N THR A 63 4.56 -2.09 1.33
CA THR A 63 4.02 -0.73 1.53
C THR A 63 3.28 -0.21 0.30
N ALA A 64 2.33 0.67 0.53
CA ALA A 64 1.67 1.41 -0.54
C ALA A 64 2.56 2.56 -1.04
N PRO A 65 2.53 2.88 -2.34
CA PRO A 65 1.65 2.34 -3.38
C PRO A 65 2.15 0.99 -3.91
N VAL A 66 1.32 -0.03 -3.82
CA VAL A 66 1.64 -1.41 -4.23
C VAL A 66 1.86 -1.55 -5.75
N SER A 67 1.44 -0.54 -6.52
CA SER A 67 1.61 -0.49 -7.98
C SER A 67 3.07 -0.38 -8.44
N VAL A 68 3.98 -0.04 -7.55
CA VAL A 68 5.44 -0.01 -7.84
C VAL A 68 6.02 -1.43 -7.94
N TYR A 69 5.35 -2.42 -7.31
CA TYR A 69 5.82 -3.80 -7.27
C TYR A 69 5.11 -4.65 -8.32
N SER A 70 5.87 -5.48 -9.04
CA SER A 70 5.29 -6.46 -9.96
C SER A 70 4.72 -7.64 -9.17
N GLY A 71 3.43 -7.90 -9.34
CA GLY A 71 2.79 -9.08 -8.73
C GLY A 71 1.58 -8.80 -7.84
N PRO A 72 1.61 -7.89 -6.85
CA PRO A 72 0.49 -7.68 -5.93
C PRO A 72 -0.84 -7.32 -6.61
N ALA A 73 -0.80 -6.66 -7.78
CA ALA A 73 -1.98 -6.36 -8.59
C ALA A 73 -2.70 -7.62 -9.12
N LEU A 74 -2.06 -8.79 -9.08
CA LEU A 74 -2.68 -10.07 -9.43
C LEU A 74 -3.76 -10.49 -8.43
N VAL A 75 -3.65 -10.09 -7.15
CA VAL A 75 -4.63 -10.46 -6.12
C VAL A 75 -6.02 -9.88 -6.42
N PRO A 76 -6.21 -8.57 -6.61
CA PRO A 76 -7.51 -8.02 -6.98
C PRO A 76 -8.01 -8.52 -8.33
N TRP A 77 -7.12 -8.75 -9.31
CA TRP A 77 -7.48 -9.33 -10.60
C TRP A 77 -8.01 -10.75 -10.45
N MET A 78 -7.28 -11.64 -9.77
CA MET A 78 -7.65 -13.04 -9.59
C MET A 78 -8.91 -13.18 -8.74
N SER A 79 -8.99 -12.49 -7.59
CA SER A 79 -10.14 -12.53 -6.71
C SER A 79 -11.38 -11.97 -7.41
N GLY A 80 -11.25 -10.87 -8.14
CA GLY A 80 -12.34 -10.28 -8.91
C GLY A 80 -12.87 -11.22 -9.99
N LEU A 81 -11.97 -11.83 -10.78
CA LEU A 81 -12.34 -12.77 -11.83
C LEU A 81 -13.05 -14.02 -11.27
N VAL A 82 -12.50 -14.64 -10.23
CA VAL A 82 -13.07 -15.85 -9.61
C VAL A 82 -14.43 -15.54 -8.97
N LEU A 83 -14.55 -14.47 -8.22
CA LEU A 83 -15.79 -14.11 -7.53
C LEU A 83 -16.88 -13.66 -8.51
N ALA A 84 -16.54 -12.92 -9.56
CA ALA A 84 -17.49 -12.56 -10.61
C ALA A 84 -18.00 -13.80 -11.36
N PHE A 85 -17.12 -14.76 -11.64
CA PHE A 85 -17.48 -16.01 -12.27
C PHE A 85 -18.39 -16.87 -11.39
N LEU A 86 -18.07 -16.98 -10.09
CA LEU A 86 -18.91 -17.68 -9.12
C LEU A 86 -20.30 -17.02 -9.02
N ALA A 87 -20.39 -15.70 -8.99
CA ALA A 87 -21.64 -14.97 -9.00
C ALA A 87 -22.48 -15.31 -10.24
N GLY A 88 -21.85 -15.35 -11.42
CA GLY A 88 -22.49 -15.74 -12.67
C GLY A 88 -23.02 -17.17 -12.67
N ILE A 89 -22.20 -18.15 -12.24
CA ILE A 89 -22.61 -19.56 -12.16
C ILE A 89 -23.77 -19.75 -11.16
N ILE A 90 -23.64 -19.17 -9.95
CA ILE A 90 -24.69 -19.31 -8.92
C ILE A 90 -26.02 -18.76 -9.45
N THR A 91 -25.97 -17.58 -10.07
CA THR A 91 -27.20 -16.98 -10.63
C THR A 91 -27.77 -17.79 -11.78
N ALA A 92 -26.94 -18.28 -12.70
CA ALA A 92 -27.40 -19.05 -13.87
C ALA A 92 -27.92 -20.45 -13.51
N ARG A 93 -27.22 -21.16 -12.58
CA ARG A 93 -27.62 -22.54 -12.21
C ARG A 93 -28.75 -22.63 -11.19
N PHE A 94 -28.74 -21.75 -10.17
CA PHE A 94 -29.70 -21.81 -9.09
C PHE A 94 -30.89 -20.86 -9.30
N GLY A 95 -30.85 -19.99 -10.30
CA GLY A 95 -31.90 -19.02 -10.59
C GLY A 95 -32.15 -18.02 -9.44
N ARG A 96 -31.26 -17.93 -8.47
CA ARG A 96 -31.38 -17.11 -7.26
C ARG A 96 -30.36 -16.00 -7.28
N ALA A 97 -30.77 -14.81 -7.74
CA ALA A 97 -29.88 -13.63 -7.84
C ALA A 97 -29.33 -13.20 -6.48
N VAL A 98 -30.08 -13.38 -5.41
CA VAL A 98 -29.62 -13.07 -4.05
C VAL A 98 -28.40 -13.92 -3.66
N LEU A 99 -28.40 -15.22 -4.00
CA LEU A 99 -27.25 -16.08 -3.75
C LEU A 99 -26.07 -15.72 -4.63
N GLY A 100 -26.31 -15.29 -5.87
CA GLY A 100 -25.27 -14.82 -6.80
C GLY A 100 -24.61 -13.51 -6.37
N SER A 101 -25.25 -12.72 -5.50
CA SER A 101 -24.64 -11.50 -4.96
C SER A 101 -23.64 -11.75 -3.81
N ILE A 102 -23.67 -12.92 -3.16
CA ILE A 102 -22.75 -13.25 -2.06
C ILE A 102 -21.28 -13.12 -2.47
N PRO A 103 -20.81 -13.70 -3.60
CA PRO A 103 -19.45 -13.50 -4.06
C PRO A 103 -19.09 -12.03 -4.33
N LEU A 104 -20.03 -11.23 -4.84
CA LEU A 104 -19.81 -9.80 -5.08
C LEU A 104 -19.66 -9.02 -3.77
N VAL A 105 -20.47 -9.30 -2.76
CA VAL A 105 -20.31 -8.72 -1.42
C VAL A 105 -18.99 -9.15 -0.80
N LEU A 106 -18.61 -10.42 -0.94
CA LEU A 106 -17.31 -10.93 -0.48
C LEU A 106 -16.14 -10.20 -1.15
N MET A 107 -16.24 -9.89 -2.44
CA MET A 107 -15.24 -9.07 -3.14
C MET A 107 -15.11 -7.67 -2.51
N GLY A 108 -16.23 -7.05 -2.12
CA GLY A 108 -16.20 -5.79 -1.39
C GLY A 108 -15.50 -5.91 -0.02
N LEU A 109 -15.78 -6.97 0.73
CA LEU A 109 -15.11 -7.24 2.01
C LEU A 109 -13.62 -7.51 1.85
N ILE A 110 -13.21 -8.26 0.84
CA ILE A 110 -11.79 -8.48 0.50
C ILE A 110 -11.12 -7.14 0.19
N SER A 111 -11.76 -6.27 -0.60
CA SER A 111 -11.22 -4.94 -0.93
C SER A 111 -11.07 -4.05 0.31
N VAL A 112 -11.97 -4.18 1.29
CA VAL A 112 -11.87 -3.48 2.58
C VAL A 112 -10.72 -4.03 3.41
N PHE A 113 -10.57 -5.36 3.48
CA PHE A 113 -9.53 -6.03 4.26
C PHE A 113 -8.12 -5.71 3.76
N PHE A 114 -7.93 -5.69 2.43
CA PHE A 114 -6.64 -5.36 1.79
C PHE A 114 -6.45 -3.85 1.55
N GLY A 115 -7.38 -3.02 1.98
CA GLY A 115 -7.32 -1.57 1.84
C GLY A 115 -6.23 -0.91 2.68
N LEU A 116 -6.10 0.42 2.53
CA LEU A 116 -5.21 1.24 3.32
C LEU A 116 -5.94 1.86 4.50
N SER A 117 -5.23 2.05 5.61
CA SER A 117 -5.79 2.70 6.82
C SER A 117 -6.12 4.19 6.60
N HIS A 118 -5.33 4.88 5.78
CA HIS A 118 -5.42 6.34 5.60
C HIS A 118 -6.09 6.81 4.30
N HIS A 119 -6.33 5.92 3.33
CA HIS A 119 -6.97 6.28 2.07
C HIS A 119 -8.35 5.61 1.96
N ALA A 120 -9.38 6.40 2.19
CA ALA A 120 -10.73 5.96 1.86
C ALA A 120 -10.94 6.00 0.34
N LEU A 121 -11.63 4.99 -0.19
CA LEU A 121 -12.13 5.07 -1.56
C LEU A 121 -13.00 6.32 -1.71
N PRO A 122 -12.90 7.07 -2.80
CA PRO A 122 -13.75 8.21 -3.02
C PRO A 122 -15.22 7.77 -2.99
N LEU A 123 -16.05 8.58 -2.36
CA LEU A 123 -17.47 8.26 -2.11
C LEU A 123 -18.22 7.83 -3.38
N TRP A 124 -17.89 8.46 -4.53
CA TRP A 124 -18.49 8.10 -5.81
C TRP A 124 -18.20 6.65 -6.23
N ALA A 125 -17.01 6.10 -5.92
CA ALA A 125 -16.67 4.71 -6.25
C ALA A 125 -17.49 3.73 -5.41
N VAL A 126 -17.66 4.01 -4.12
CA VAL A 126 -18.52 3.23 -3.22
C VAL A 126 -19.97 3.26 -3.68
N LEU A 127 -20.49 4.43 -4.00
CA LEU A 127 -21.86 4.60 -4.51
C LEU A 127 -22.06 3.87 -5.85
N THR A 128 -21.10 3.94 -6.75
CA THR A 128 -21.12 3.22 -8.03
C THR A 128 -21.18 1.72 -7.82
N TRP A 129 -20.40 1.18 -6.90
CA TRP A 129 -20.42 -0.24 -6.55
C TRP A 129 -21.81 -0.70 -6.06
N TRP A 130 -22.40 0.04 -5.11
CA TRP A 130 -23.73 -0.27 -4.60
C TRP A 130 -24.83 -0.10 -5.65
N ALA A 131 -24.71 0.90 -6.52
CA ALA A 131 -25.64 1.10 -7.64
C ALA A 131 -25.58 -0.06 -8.63
N LEU A 132 -24.39 -0.58 -8.96
CA LEU A 132 -24.22 -1.75 -9.83
C LEU A 132 -24.80 -3.01 -9.19
N LEU A 133 -24.64 -3.21 -7.89
CA LEU A 133 -25.24 -4.31 -7.13
C LEU A 133 -26.77 -4.24 -7.15
N ALA A 134 -27.34 -3.06 -6.94
CA ALA A 134 -28.78 -2.83 -7.01
C ALA A 134 -29.33 -3.06 -8.43
N ALA A 135 -28.61 -2.61 -9.46
CA ALA A 135 -28.95 -2.86 -10.86
C ALA A 135 -28.91 -4.36 -11.20
N TRP A 136 -27.91 -5.08 -10.69
CA TRP A 136 -27.84 -6.55 -10.80
C TRP A 136 -29.06 -7.23 -10.19
N TRP A 137 -29.46 -6.87 -8.99
CA TRP A 137 -30.65 -7.43 -8.35
C TRP A 137 -31.92 -7.11 -9.11
N ALA A 138 -32.08 -5.89 -9.59
CA ALA A 138 -33.22 -5.48 -10.38
C ALA A 138 -33.32 -6.26 -11.71
N ALA A 139 -32.19 -6.41 -12.42
CA ALA A 139 -32.13 -7.18 -13.67
C ALA A 139 -32.44 -8.66 -13.45
N ALA A 140 -31.87 -9.26 -12.41
CA ALA A 140 -32.10 -10.67 -12.09
C ALA A 140 -33.55 -10.94 -11.63
N ALA A 141 -34.13 -10.03 -10.85
CA ALA A 141 -35.55 -10.13 -10.47
C ALA A 141 -36.49 -9.99 -11.70
N GLN A 142 -36.13 -9.16 -12.67
CA GLN A 142 -36.88 -9.06 -13.91
C GLN A 142 -36.77 -10.36 -14.74
N TYR A 143 -35.54 -10.90 -14.87
CA TYR A 143 -35.30 -12.14 -15.61
C TYR A 143 -36.14 -13.32 -15.02
N GLN A 144 -36.15 -13.49 -13.70
CA GLN A 144 -36.93 -14.52 -13.03
C GLN A 144 -38.43 -14.37 -13.29
N ARG A 145 -38.94 -13.15 -13.35
CA ARG A 145 -40.37 -12.91 -13.61
C ARG A 145 -40.76 -13.20 -15.05
N ILE A 146 -39.84 -12.94 -16.00
CA ILE A 146 -40.08 -13.25 -17.42
C ILE A 146 -40.15 -14.77 -17.59
N THR A 147 -39.24 -15.53 -16.98
CA THR A 147 -39.20 -16.99 -17.09
C THR A 147 -40.41 -17.62 -16.43
N LEU A 148 -40.74 -17.23 -15.19
CA LEU A 148 -41.93 -17.74 -14.48
C LEU A 148 -43.22 -17.33 -15.17
N GLY A 149 -43.28 -16.13 -15.76
CA GLY A 149 -44.44 -15.67 -16.52
C GLY A 149 -44.64 -16.44 -17.82
N GLN A 150 -43.58 -16.87 -18.49
CA GLN A 150 -43.65 -17.70 -19.69
C GLN A 150 -44.11 -19.13 -19.38
N ASP A 151 -43.67 -19.73 -18.29
CA ASP A 151 -44.10 -21.07 -17.86
C ASP A 151 -45.58 -21.11 -17.53
N VAL A 152 -46.12 -20.08 -16.90
CA VAL A 152 -47.56 -19.95 -16.61
C VAL A 152 -48.38 -19.78 -17.88
N LEU A 153 -47.89 -19.05 -18.88
CA LEU A 153 -48.58 -18.85 -20.15
C LEU A 153 -48.53 -20.13 -21.01
N VAL A 154 -47.46 -20.88 -21.02
CA VAL A 154 -47.36 -22.18 -21.71
C VAL A 154 -48.28 -23.21 -21.06
N GLY A 155 -48.32 -23.26 -19.72
CA GLY A 155 -49.28 -24.15 -19.03
C GLY A 155 -50.74 -23.81 -19.28
N ARG A 156 -51.06 -22.53 -19.54
CA ARG A 156 -52.43 -22.08 -19.78
C ARG A 156 -52.91 -22.27 -21.24
N SER A 157 -51.99 -22.27 -22.18
CA SER A 157 -52.29 -22.50 -23.61
C SER A 157 -52.61 -23.97 -23.94
N SER A 158 -52.39 -24.86 -23.00
CA SER A 158 -52.72 -26.30 -23.15
C SER A 158 -54.19 -26.64 -22.76
N ALA A 159 -54.97 -25.65 -22.31
CA ALA A 159 -56.39 -25.87 -22.00
C ALA A 159 -57.24 -25.57 -23.25
N PRO A 160 -58.02 -26.55 -23.75
CA PRO A 160 -58.91 -26.33 -24.91
C PRO A 160 -60.02 -25.37 -24.51
N GLY A 161 -60.08 -24.16 -25.13
CA GLY A 161 -61.18 -23.21 -24.94
C GLY A 161 -60.81 -21.86 -24.29
N ALA A 162 -59.56 -21.58 -24.07
CA ALA A 162 -59.14 -20.27 -23.53
C ALA A 162 -59.08 -19.22 -24.66
N ASP A 163 -60.04 -18.30 -24.65
CA ASP A 163 -60.15 -17.17 -25.58
C ASP A 163 -58.87 -16.31 -25.49
N ASN A 164 -58.18 -16.16 -26.59
CA ASN A 164 -56.90 -15.45 -26.73
C ASN A 164 -57.00 -13.91 -26.64
N THR A 165 -58.05 -13.38 -26.02
CA THR A 165 -58.32 -11.94 -25.90
C THR A 165 -57.82 -11.28 -24.63
N LEU A 166 -57.06 -11.99 -23.79
CA LEU A 166 -56.38 -11.30 -22.68
C LEU A 166 -55.11 -10.58 -23.17
N GLY A 167 -55.36 -9.33 -23.36
CA GLY A 167 -54.53 -8.31 -23.92
C GLY A 167 -53.04 -8.43 -23.61
N ARG A 168 -52.31 -8.23 -24.66
CA ARG A 168 -50.92 -7.72 -24.65
C ARG A 168 -50.88 -6.50 -23.74
N GLN A 169 -50.79 -6.76 -22.45
CA GLN A 169 -50.72 -5.68 -21.46
C GLN A 169 -49.40 -4.95 -21.75
N SER A 170 -49.55 -3.85 -22.49
CA SER A 170 -48.51 -2.87 -22.72
C SER A 170 -47.86 -2.63 -21.36
N ARG A 171 -46.64 -3.09 -21.21
CA ARG A 171 -45.80 -2.75 -20.04
C ARG A 171 -45.73 -1.23 -20.01
N SER A 172 -46.60 -0.59 -19.22
CA SER A 172 -46.57 0.85 -19.14
C SER A 172 -45.22 1.28 -18.64
N THR A 173 -44.59 2.16 -19.38
CA THR A 173 -43.31 2.79 -19.03
C THR A 173 -43.34 3.31 -17.58
N VAL A 174 -44.49 3.72 -17.11
CA VAL A 174 -44.79 4.14 -15.74
C VAL A 174 -44.44 3.05 -14.71
N TYR A 175 -44.72 1.78 -14.97
CA TYR A 175 -44.42 0.70 -14.02
C TYR A 175 -42.92 0.40 -13.88
N VAL A 176 -42.13 0.61 -14.95
CA VAL A 176 -40.67 0.51 -14.90
C VAL A 176 -40.13 1.69 -14.10
N TRP A 177 -40.62 2.89 -14.38
CA TRP A 177 -40.19 4.11 -13.69
C TRP A 177 -40.51 4.11 -12.20
N THR A 178 -41.67 3.65 -11.77
CA THR A 178 -42.02 3.56 -10.34
C THR A 178 -41.10 2.60 -9.57
N ARG A 179 -40.58 1.55 -10.23
CA ARG A 179 -39.64 0.61 -9.60
C ARG A 179 -38.23 1.15 -9.56
N VAL A 180 -37.79 1.79 -10.62
CA VAL A 180 -36.47 2.50 -10.64
C VAL A 180 -36.48 3.57 -9.55
N MET A 181 -37.53 4.36 -9.45
CA MET A 181 -37.69 5.35 -8.39
C MET A 181 -37.74 4.74 -6.99
N GLY A 182 -38.40 3.58 -6.82
CA GLY A 182 -38.42 2.85 -5.55
C GLY A 182 -37.02 2.34 -5.15
N ALA A 183 -36.27 1.79 -6.11
CA ALA A 183 -34.87 1.35 -5.87
C ALA A 183 -33.95 2.53 -5.53
N LEU A 184 -34.09 3.64 -6.24
CA LEU A 184 -33.36 4.87 -5.96
C LEU A 184 -33.72 5.46 -4.59
N ALA A 185 -34.99 5.41 -4.18
CA ALA A 185 -35.44 5.85 -2.87
C ALA A 185 -34.82 5.01 -1.74
N VAL A 186 -34.82 3.67 -1.89
CA VAL A 186 -34.16 2.77 -0.92
C VAL A 186 -32.65 3.05 -0.85
N LEU A 187 -32.02 3.29 -1.98
CA LEU A 187 -30.59 3.64 -2.06
C LEU A 187 -30.30 4.99 -1.37
N ALA A 188 -31.15 5.99 -1.62
CA ALA A 188 -31.03 7.32 -0.98
C ALA A 188 -31.21 7.24 0.54
N VAL A 189 -32.19 6.47 1.02
CA VAL A 189 -32.41 6.24 2.46
C VAL A 189 -31.22 5.47 3.08
N SER A 190 -30.73 4.45 2.40
CA SER A 190 -29.55 3.69 2.87
C SER A 190 -28.30 4.55 2.98
N VAL A 191 -28.06 5.41 1.99
CA VAL A 191 -26.94 6.39 2.00
C VAL A 191 -27.17 7.45 3.09
N GLY A 192 -28.40 7.93 3.23
CA GLY A 192 -28.78 8.93 4.26
C GLY A 192 -28.60 8.42 5.69
N ILE A 193 -28.71 7.11 5.92
CA ILE A 193 -28.43 6.48 7.22
C ILE A 193 -26.93 6.13 7.36
N ALA A 194 -26.30 5.63 6.29
CA ALA A 194 -24.92 5.17 6.32
C ALA A 194 -23.91 6.31 6.51
N LEU A 195 -24.16 7.49 5.94
CA LEU A 195 -23.26 8.64 6.07
C LEU A 195 -23.13 9.14 7.52
N PRO A 196 -24.22 9.45 8.25
CA PRO A 196 -24.10 9.86 9.65
C PRO A 196 -23.64 8.70 10.55
N ALA A 197 -24.00 7.45 10.27
CA ALA A 197 -23.49 6.31 11.00
C ALA A 197 -21.98 6.14 10.80
N ALA A 198 -21.47 6.32 9.58
CA ALA A 198 -20.05 6.26 9.28
C ALA A 198 -19.25 7.39 9.96
N SER A 199 -19.80 8.61 10.01
CA SER A 199 -19.18 9.72 10.72
C SER A 199 -19.19 9.53 12.23
N TYR A 200 -20.24 8.92 12.78
CA TYR A 200 -20.34 8.65 14.21
C TYR A 200 -19.45 7.48 14.66
N LEU A 201 -19.35 6.42 13.85
CA LEU A 201 -18.53 5.24 14.13
C LEU A 201 -17.06 5.42 13.70
N GLY A 202 -16.79 6.29 12.75
CA GLY A 202 -15.45 6.52 12.19
C GLY A 202 -14.66 7.68 12.81
N ALA A 203 -15.30 8.51 13.65
CA ALA A 203 -14.69 9.73 14.16
C ALA A 203 -13.55 9.53 15.19
N SER A 204 -13.30 8.31 15.65
CA SER A 204 -12.29 8.04 16.70
C SER A 204 -11.53 6.73 16.58
N GLY A 205 -11.72 5.96 15.52
CA GLY A 205 -11.10 4.65 15.37
C GLY A 205 -10.13 4.57 14.19
N THR A 206 -8.88 4.18 14.45
CA THR A 206 -7.98 3.68 13.41
C THR A 206 -8.64 2.45 12.76
N ARG A 207 -8.85 2.51 11.45
CA ARG A 207 -9.41 1.39 10.69
C ARG A 207 -8.46 0.19 10.78
N ILE A 208 -8.96 -0.93 11.30
CA ILE A 208 -8.21 -2.19 11.31
C ILE A 208 -8.19 -2.72 9.87
N VAL A 209 -7.02 -2.85 9.30
CA VAL A 209 -6.79 -3.47 7.98
C VAL A 209 -6.03 -4.77 8.15
N GLY A 210 -6.21 -5.73 7.23
CA GLY A 210 -5.56 -7.03 7.31
C GLY A 210 -4.04 -6.97 7.37
N ARG A 211 -3.47 -5.93 6.78
CA ARG A 211 -2.03 -5.65 6.82
C ARG A 211 -1.51 -5.44 8.25
N ASP A 212 -2.24 -4.71 9.09
CA ASP A 212 -1.84 -4.45 10.48
C ASP A 212 -1.87 -5.72 11.33
N LEU A 213 -2.67 -6.73 10.91
CA LEU A 213 -2.73 -8.04 11.58
C LEU A 213 -1.60 -8.99 11.20
N VAL A 214 -1.11 -8.89 9.94
CA VAL A 214 -0.08 -9.80 9.39
C VAL A 214 1.32 -9.23 9.56
N SER A 215 1.46 -7.92 9.38
CA SER A 215 2.72 -7.19 9.55
C SER A 215 2.45 -6.02 10.49
N PRO A 216 2.52 -6.25 11.81
CA PRO A 216 2.37 -5.15 12.77
C PRO A 216 3.43 -4.09 12.45
N PRO A 217 3.11 -2.81 12.67
CA PRO A 217 4.07 -1.74 12.50
C PRO A 217 5.32 -2.03 13.33
N LEU A 218 6.48 -1.73 12.76
CA LEU A 218 7.75 -1.92 13.45
C LEU A 218 7.75 -1.11 14.75
N ASP A 219 8.00 -1.77 15.86
CA ASP A 219 8.27 -1.08 17.11
C ASP A 219 9.75 -0.66 17.16
N ILE A 220 10.02 0.56 16.72
CA ILE A 220 11.38 1.11 16.69
C ILE A 220 11.97 1.26 18.08
N GLN A 221 11.13 1.41 19.11
CA GLN A 221 11.57 1.56 20.51
C GLN A 221 12.05 0.23 21.11
N ALA A 222 11.73 -0.90 20.48
CA ALA A 222 12.31 -2.20 20.85
C ALA A 222 13.82 -2.30 20.56
N TYR A 223 14.34 -1.37 19.73
CA TYR A 223 15.77 -1.33 19.38
C TYR A 223 16.49 -0.24 20.18
N PRO A 224 17.71 -0.51 20.65
CA PRO A 224 18.49 0.51 21.35
C PRO A 224 18.79 1.69 20.43
N SER A 225 18.82 2.89 21.00
CA SER A 225 19.20 4.09 20.26
C SER A 225 20.55 3.91 19.60
N PRO A 226 20.75 4.34 18.33
CA PRO A 226 22.05 4.29 17.66
C PRO A 226 23.18 5.00 18.45
N MET A 227 22.83 6.05 19.19
CA MET A 227 23.76 6.76 20.07
C MET A 227 24.33 5.89 21.21
N SER A 228 23.61 4.87 21.64
CA SER A 228 24.10 3.95 22.66
C SER A 228 25.33 3.15 22.20
N SER A 229 25.45 2.93 20.90
CA SER A 229 26.58 2.24 20.27
C SER A 229 27.74 3.16 19.91
N PHE A 230 27.55 4.49 19.97
CA PHE A 230 28.58 5.46 19.53
C PHE A 230 29.90 5.29 20.29
N ARG A 231 29.84 5.21 21.59
CA ARG A 231 31.05 5.03 22.43
C ARG A 231 31.75 3.71 22.10
N HIS A 232 31.00 2.64 21.90
CA HIS A 232 31.54 1.34 21.50
C HIS A 232 32.30 1.42 20.17
N TYR A 233 31.77 2.13 19.18
CA TYR A 233 32.44 2.34 17.91
C TYR A 233 33.72 3.16 18.02
N THR A 234 33.71 4.20 18.87
CA THR A 234 34.85 5.14 19.00
C THR A 234 35.91 4.70 20.00
N THR A 235 35.60 3.72 20.87
CA THR A 235 36.57 3.21 21.87
C THR A 235 36.96 1.77 21.60
N ASP A 236 36.02 0.84 21.64
CA ASP A 236 36.31 -0.59 21.62
C ASP A 236 36.60 -1.10 20.20
N LEU A 237 35.95 -0.52 19.21
CA LEU A 237 36.05 -0.90 17.79
C LEU A 237 36.82 0.10 16.94
N LYS A 238 37.48 1.09 17.54
CA LYS A 238 38.16 2.20 16.84
C LYS A 238 39.20 1.75 15.82
N ASP A 239 39.86 0.62 16.04
CA ASP A 239 40.92 0.06 15.19
C ASP A 239 40.37 -1.05 14.26
N GLN A 240 39.08 -1.27 14.22
CA GLN A 240 38.44 -2.29 13.37
C GLN A 240 37.72 -1.66 12.18
N THR A 241 37.78 -2.31 11.03
CA THR A 241 36.99 -1.93 9.87
C THR A 241 35.57 -2.48 10.06
N LEU A 242 34.61 -1.59 10.26
CA LEU A 242 33.21 -1.96 10.48
C LEU A 242 32.40 -2.00 9.19
N LEU A 243 32.77 -1.18 8.22
CA LEU A 243 32.15 -1.16 6.90
C LEU A 243 33.18 -0.74 5.85
N THR A 244 33.00 -1.26 4.64
CA THR A 244 33.72 -0.87 3.44
C THR A 244 32.73 -0.38 2.40
N VAL A 245 33.01 0.76 1.80
CA VAL A 245 32.16 1.37 0.78
C VAL A 245 32.96 1.52 -0.50
N SER A 246 32.44 0.98 -1.60
CA SER A 246 33.03 1.11 -2.93
C SER A 246 32.18 2.06 -3.78
N ASP A 247 32.84 2.81 -4.66
CA ASP A 247 32.21 3.75 -5.58
C ASP A 247 31.52 4.95 -4.90
N LEU A 248 31.99 5.34 -3.70
CA LEU A 248 31.51 6.51 -2.99
C LEU A 248 32.11 7.78 -3.59
N PRO A 249 31.31 8.76 -4.04
CA PRO A 249 31.83 10.06 -4.48
C PRO A 249 32.51 10.82 -3.35
N GLU A 250 33.45 11.69 -3.70
CA GLU A 250 34.16 12.51 -2.74
C GLU A 250 33.22 13.39 -1.91
N ASN A 251 33.57 13.63 -0.65
CA ASN A 251 32.80 14.43 0.32
C ASN A 251 31.42 13.93 0.67
N GLN A 252 31.05 12.71 0.28
CA GLN A 252 29.79 12.10 0.70
C GLN A 252 29.96 11.38 2.04
N ARG A 253 28.84 11.28 2.77
CA ARG A 253 28.79 10.69 4.11
C ARG A 253 27.90 9.44 4.11
N VAL A 254 28.28 8.47 4.94
CA VAL A 254 27.44 7.30 5.23
C VAL A 254 26.58 7.59 6.45
N ARG A 255 25.28 7.41 6.33
CA ARG A 255 24.32 7.53 7.44
C ARG A 255 24.07 6.16 8.03
N ILE A 256 24.32 5.98 9.31
CA ILE A 256 24.00 4.74 10.03
C ILE A 256 22.52 4.78 10.47
N ALA A 257 22.09 5.88 11.07
CA ALA A 257 20.73 6.10 11.48
C ALA A 257 20.42 7.61 11.57
N ALA A 258 19.14 7.94 11.73
CA ALA A 258 18.67 9.29 12.02
C ALA A 258 17.78 9.24 13.25
N MET A 259 17.89 10.24 14.08
CA MET A 259 17.10 10.38 15.30
C MET A 259 16.30 11.68 15.19
N ASP A 260 15.01 11.58 15.38
CA ASP A 260 14.02 12.64 15.12
C ASP A 260 13.27 13.08 16.37
N VAL A 261 13.53 12.44 17.49
CA VAL A 261 12.90 12.76 18.79
C VAL A 261 13.94 12.97 19.87
N TYR A 262 13.71 13.99 20.68
CA TYR A 262 14.47 14.24 21.90
C TYR A 262 13.53 14.23 23.09
N ASP A 263 13.77 13.39 24.08
CA ASP A 263 12.92 13.22 25.28
C ASP A 263 13.30 14.15 26.45
N GLY A 264 14.28 15.03 26.22
CA GLY A 264 14.88 15.88 27.27
C GLY A 264 16.18 15.32 27.83
N THR A 265 16.53 14.07 27.54
CA THR A 265 17.72 13.38 28.01
C THR A 265 18.49 12.74 26.88
N THR A 266 17.78 12.03 26.00
CA THR A 266 18.39 11.27 24.89
C THR A 266 17.72 11.55 23.56
N PHE A 267 18.48 11.46 22.50
CA PHE A 267 17.93 11.41 21.16
C PHE A 267 17.48 9.99 20.84
N GLY A 268 16.30 9.87 20.31
CA GLY A 268 15.69 8.63 19.90
C GLY A 268 15.02 8.72 18.54
N MET A 269 14.28 7.69 18.21
CA MET A 269 13.52 7.61 16.97
C MET A 269 12.04 7.45 17.32
N THR A 270 11.18 8.06 16.51
CA THR A 270 9.74 7.88 16.63
C THR A 270 9.20 7.00 15.52
N ASN A 271 8.19 6.23 15.86
CA ASN A 271 7.36 5.54 14.89
C ASN A 271 5.99 6.24 14.73
N LYS A 272 5.84 7.46 15.27
CA LYS A 272 4.62 8.22 15.11
C LYS A 272 4.45 8.60 13.64
N ARG A 273 3.37 8.09 13.07
CA ARG A 273 2.87 8.51 11.78
C ARG A 273 1.98 9.71 12.02
N ASP A 274 2.40 10.85 11.56
CA ASP A 274 1.52 11.99 11.32
C ASP A 274 1.22 12.08 9.83
N ASP A 275 0.41 13.06 9.42
CA ASP A 275 0.02 13.23 8.01
C ASP A 275 1.21 13.51 7.08
N ALA A 276 2.37 13.88 7.63
CA ALA A 276 3.58 14.23 6.89
C ALA A 276 4.62 13.09 6.89
N HIS A 277 4.61 12.20 7.89
CA HIS A 277 5.67 11.21 8.12
C HIS A 277 5.10 9.80 8.27
N THR A 278 5.50 8.89 7.41
CA THR A 278 5.04 7.49 7.44
C THR A 278 5.83 6.60 8.38
N GLY A 279 6.94 7.09 8.96
CA GLY A 279 7.86 6.30 9.77
C GLY A 279 8.54 5.18 8.98
N TYR A 280 9.08 4.21 9.69
CA TYR A 280 9.73 3.04 9.05
C TYR A 280 8.71 2.15 8.36
N ILE A 281 8.86 2.01 7.04
CA ILE A 281 8.00 1.18 6.19
C ILE A 281 8.77 -0.04 5.70
N PRO A 282 8.15 -1.23 5.64
CA PRO A 282 8.79 -2.41 5.06
C PRO A 282 8.99 -2.21 3.56
N VAL A 283 10.19 -2.54 3.07
CA VAL A 283 10.59 -2.38 1.67
C VAL A 283 11.22 -3.69 1.19
N GLU A 284 10.88 -4.11 -0.02
CA GLU A 284 11.53 -5.31 -0.58
C GLU A 284 12.91 -4.99 -1.19
N THR A 285 12.96 -4.05 -2.10
CA THR A 285 14.18 -3.55 -2.75
C THR A 285 14.04 -2.09 -3.14
N THR A 286 12.93 -1.73 -3.80
CA THR A 286 12.67 -0.39 -4.32
C THR A 286 11.91 0.44 -3.29
N ILE A 287 12.41 1.63 -3.00
CA ILE A 287 11.81 2.55 -2.04
C ILE A 287 10.69 3.34 -2.75
N PRO A 288 9.45 3.27 -2.26
CA PRO A 288 8.32 3.94 -2.88
C PRO A 288 8.46 5.46 -2.92
N GLY A 289 8.02 6.07 -4.02
CA GLY A 289 7.97 7.53 -4.16
C GLY A 289 9.33 8.18 -4.44
N ARG A 290 10.39 7.40 -4.65
CA ARG A 290 11.72 7.91 -5.01
C ARG A 290 11.96 7.81 -6.52
N PRO A 291 12.55 8.85 -7.14
CA PRO A 291 13.05 8.75 -8.50
C PRO A 291 14.18 7.73 -8.57
N GLU A 292 14.42 7.18 -9.74
CA GLU A 292 15.55 6.27 -9.96
C GLU A 292 16.87 6.99 -9.66
N GLY A 293 17.71 6.35 -8.84
CA GLY A 293 19.00 6.93 -8.45
C GLY A 293 20.00 6.94 -9.61
N THR A 294 20.91 7.90 -9.56
CA THR A 294 21.92 8.12 -10.61
C THR A 294 23.24 7.39 -10.36
N SER A 295 23.46 6.93 -9.12
CA SER A 295 24.71 6.30 -8.69
C SER A 295 24.43 4.98 -7.98
N ILE A 296 25.32 4.01 -8.16
CA ILE A 296 25.25 2.72 -7.45
C ILE A 296 26.51 2.63 -6.57
N VAL A 297 26.30 2.40 -5.29
CA VAL A 297 27.36 2.27 -4.29
C VAL A 297 27.24 0.90 -3.63
N THR A 298 28.36 0.20 -3.46
CA THR A 298 28.39 -1.10 -2.79
C THR A 298 28.89 -0.94 -1.36
N VAL A 299 28.18 -1.57 -0.43
CA VAL A 299 28.48 -1.53 0.99
C VAL A 299 28.65 -2.95 1.53
N GLU A 300 29.74 -3.17 2.25
CA GLU A 300 29.99 -4.40 2.99
C GLU A 300 30.18 -4.04 4.46
N THR A 301 29.39 -4.62 5.35
CA THR A 301 29.53 -4.44 6.79
C THR A 301 30.15 -5.66 7.44
N THR A 302 30.96 -5.45 8.46
CA THR A 302 31.60 -6.53 9.20
C THR A 302 31.60 -6.20 10.69
N GLY A 303 30.74 -6.90 11.45
CA GLY A 303 30.71 -6.72 12.91
C GLY A 303 30.04 -5.43 13.41
N MET A 304 29.21 -4.78 12.60
CA MET A 304 28.39 -3.67 13.09
C MET A 304 27.38 -4.16 14.12
N SER A 305 27.19 -3.41 15.18
CA SER A 305 26.18 -3.70 16.21
C SER A 305 24.82 -3.08 15.86
N GLY A 306 23.75 -3.83 16.18
CA GLY A 306 22.38 -3.37 15.99
C GLY A 306 21.81 -3.69 14.59
N PRO A 307 20.55 -3.32 14.35
CA PRO A 307 19.81 -3.67 13.13
C PRO A 307 20.06 -2.71 11.96
N TRP A 308 20.92 -1.71 12.12
CA TRP A 308 21.05 -0.57 11.22
C TRP A 308 21.69 -0.99 9.89
N VAL A 309 21.09 -0.53 8.80
CA VAL A 309 21.61 -0.67 7.44
C VAL A 309 22.18 0.69 7.02
N PRO A 310 23.52 0.85 6.94
CA PRO A 310 24.15 2.08 6.49
C PRO A 310 23.64 2.53 5.13
N ILE A 311 23.23 3.79 5.01
CA ILE A 311 22.62 4.38 3.81
C ILE A 311 23.46 5.58 3.35
N LEU A 312 23.39 5.83 2.03
CA LEU A 312 24.10 6.90 1.36
C LEU A 312 23.14 7.73 0.51
N GLY A 313 23.26 9.04 0.58
CA GLY A 313 22.46 9.97 -0.20
C GLY A 313 20.95 9.80 0.00
N GLU A 314 20.20 9.89 -1.09
CA GLU A 314 18.78 9.61 -1.18
C GLU A 314 18.54 8.28 -1.90
N PRO A 315 18.39 7.17 -1.17
CA PRO A 315 18.30 5.86 -1.78
C PRO A 315 16.98 5.66 -2.51
N SER A 316 17.02 5.06 -3.69
CA SER A 316 15.86 4.60 -4.45
C SER A 316 15.71 3.09 -4.42
N GLN A 317 16.83 2.37 -4.26
CA GLN A 317 16.84 0.91 -4.21
C GLN A 317 17.94 0.38 -3.31
N ILE A 318 17.65 -0.69 -2.57
CA ILE A 318 18.62 -1.43 -1.75
C ILE A 318 18.54 -2.90 -2.14
N THR A 319 19.65 -3.48 -2.56
CA THR A 319 19.69 -4.87 -3.01
C THR A 319 20.74 -5.65 -2.22
N PHE A 320 20.30 -6.54 -1.33
CA PHE A 320 21.19 -7.42 -0.57
C PHE A 320 21.72 -8.55 -1.43
N THR A 321 22.96 -8.95 -1.17
CA THR A 321 23.67 -10.04 -1.83
C THR A 321 24.35 -10.96 -0.81
N GLY A 322 24.79 -12.15 -1.23
CA GLY A 322 25.50 -13.09 -0.37
C GLY A 322 24.62 -13.90 0.60
N ALA A 323 25.27 -14.45 1.60
CA ALA A 323 24.62 -15.30 2.60
C ALA A 323 23.73 -14.44 3.52
N GLY A 324 22.47 -14.84 3.71
CA GLY A 324 21.50 -14.10 4.53
C GLY A 324 20.70 -13.03 3.78
N ALA A 325 21.03 -12.73 2.51
CA ALA A 325 20.38 -11.69 1.72
C ALA A 325 18.83 -11.79 1.70
N GLY A 326 18.28 -13.00 1.63
CA GLY A 326 16.84 -13.22 1.64
C GLY A 326 16.17 -12.74 2.93
N ALA A 327 16.73 -13.10 4.09
CA ALA A 327 16.20 -12.69 5.39
C ALA A 327 16.43 -11.21 5.66
N GLN A 328 17.56 -10.66 5.22
CA GLN A 328 17.86 -9.23 5.32
C GLN A 328 16.89 -8.41 4.47
N LYS A 329 16.59 -8.85 3.25
CA LYS A 329 15.61 -8.25 2.37
C LYS A 329 14.19 -8.32 2.93
N GLU A 330 13.78 -9.50 3.45
CA GLU A 330 12.43 -9.67 4.03
C GLU A 330 12.22 -8.80 5.28
N GLY A 331 13.29 -8.53 6.02
CA GLY A 331 13.29 -7.71 7.21
C GLY A 331 13.64 -6.24 7.00
N LEU A 332 13.79 -5.76 5.76
CA LEU A 332 14.21 -4.38 5.48
C LEU A 332 13.08 -3.39 5.73
N PHE A 333 13.39 -2.38 6.53
CA PHE A 333 12.53 -1.22 6.79
C PHE A 333 13.31 0.06 6.48
N VAL A 334 12.64 1.01 5.85
CA VAL A 334 13.21 2.31 5.47
C VAL A 334 12.30 3.42 5.94
N ASP A 335 12.86 4.41 6.58
CA ASP A 335 12.20 5.68 6.80
C ASP A 335 12.52 6.62 5.64
N THR A 336 11.50 6.92 4.84
CA THR A 336 11.64 7.74 3.62
C THR A 336 11.86 9.22 3.92
N TRP A 337 11.55 9.66 5.13
CA TRP A 337 11.75 11.06 5.53
C TRP A 337 13.19 11.31 5.97
N SER A 338 13.72 10.47 6.85
CA SER A 338 15.08 10.62 7.38
C SER A 338 16.15 9.94 6.50
N ASN A 339 15.74 9.15 5.51
CA ASN A 339 16.62 8.28 4.73
C ASN A 339 17.46 7.35 5.63
N ALA A 340 16.83 6.77 6.64
CA ALA A 340 17.45 5.77 7.49
C ALA A 340 16.85 4.40 7.21
N ALA A 341 17.64 3.34 7.37
CA ALA A 341 17.18 1.98 7.18
C ALA A 341 17.64 1.04 8.29
N LEU A 342 16.85 0.01 8.53
CA LEU A 342 17.19 -1.09 9.40
C LEU A 342 16.69 -2.41 8.83
N THR A 343 17.25 -3.50 9.29
CA THR A 343 16.77 -4.84 9.00
C THR A 343 16.50 -5.62 10.28
N THR A 344 15.35 -6.31 10.32
CA THR A 344 15.04 -7.28 11.38
C THR A 344 15.66 -8.65 11.10
N GLY A 345 16.26 -8.82 9.91
CA GLY A 345 17.05 -10.00 9.56
C GLY A 345 18.42 -10.00 10.24
N PRO A 346 19.27 -10.98 9.93
CA PRO A 346 20.62 -11.07 10.47
C PRO A 346 21.42 -9.80 10.12
N ALA A 347 21.79 -9.03 11.13
CA ALA A 347 22.61 -7.82 11.01
C ALA A 347 24.08 -8.12 11.41
N GLY A 348 24.95 -7.18 11.21
CA GLY A 348 26.36 -7.29 11.58
C GLY A 348 27.27 -7.59 10.39
N THR A 349 26.95 -8.58 9.56
CA THR A 349 27.63 -8.85 8.29
C THR A 349 26.60 -8.82 7.17
N MET A 350 26.69 -7.79 6.33
CA MET A 350 25.80 -7.57 5.21
C MET A 350 26.61 -7.16 3.99
N SER A 351 26.19 -7.62 2.81
CA SER A 351 26.69 -7.12 1.53
C SER A 351 25.50 -6.67 0.69
N TYR A 352 25.50 -5.43 0.24
CA TYR A 352 24.40 -4.88 -0.53
C TYR A 352 24.85 -3.72 -1.42
N SER A 353 24.09 -3.46 -2.47
CA SER A 353 24.21 -2.26 -3.29
C SER A 353 23.06 -1.29 -3.01
N VAL A 354 23.37 -0.02 -3.01
CA VAL A 354 22.42 1.09 -2.88
C VAL A 354 22.41 1.89 -4.16
N THR A 355 21.28 1.92 -4.85
CA THR A 355 21.05 2.88 -5.94
C THR A 355 20.55 4.17 -5.33
N THR A 356 21.27 5.27 -5.52
CA THR A 356 21.04 6.51 -4.79
C THR A 356 21.31 7.74 -5.64
N THR A 357 20.77 8.87 -5.20
CA THR A 357 21.13 10.19 -5.72
C THR A 357 21.87 10.95 -4.63
N PHE A 358 23.01 11.56 -4.96
CA PHE A 358 23.73 12.43 -4.05
C PHE A 358 23.36 13.87 -4.33
N THR A 359 23.05 14.60 -3.27
CA THR A 359 22.85 16.05 -3.31
C THR A 359 24.14 16.74 -2.89
N ASP A 360 24.49 17.79 -3.58
CA ASP A 360 25.64 18.60 -3.19
C ASP A 360 25.43 19.20 -1.79
N PRO A 361 26.44 19.23 -0.95
CA PRO A 361 26.35 19.86 0.36
C PRO A 361 26.04 21.36 0.19
N VAL A 362 25.21 21.89 1.09
CA VAL A 362 24.92 23.33 1.14
C VAL A 362 26.22 24.11 1.34
N ARG A 363 26.50 25.05 0.46
CA ARG A 363 27.68 25.89 0.56
C ARG A 363 27.50 26.96 1.63
N ASP A 364 28.60 27.34 2.29
CA ASP A 364 28.53 28.36 3.32
C ASP A 364 28.05 29.74 2.80
N GLU A 365 28.25 30.02 1.51
CA GLU A 365 27.72 31.22 0.84
C GLU A 365 26.21 31.23 0.71
N ASP A 366 25.56 30.07 0.66
CA ASP A 366 24.10 29.92 0.51
C ASP A 366 23.37 30.00 1.86
N VAL A 367 24.07 29.85 2.98
CA VAL A 367 23.50 29.79 4.35
C VAL A 367 22.63 31.03 4.66
N ALA A 368 23.00 32.20 4.14
CA ALA A 368 22.26 33.44 4.39
C ALA A 368 20.93 33.52 3.60
N THR A 369 20.80 32.78 2.50
CA THR A 369 19.68 32.89 1.56
C THR A 369 18.68 31.73 1.67
N LEU A 370 19.09 30.59 2.23
CA LEU A 370 18.23 29.42 2.36
C LEU A 370 17.20 29.60 3.47
N ALA A 371 15.94 29.37 3.10
CA ALA A 371 14.84 29.29 4.05
C ALA A 371 14.71 27.87 4.59
N VAL A 372 14.48 27.73 5.88
CA VAL A 372 14.17 26.44 6.52
C VAL A 372 12.69 26.14 6.31
N ALA A 373 12.37 24.91 5.92
CA ALA A 373 10.98 24.47 5.83
C ALA A 373 10.31 24.57 7.21
N PRO A 374 9.06 25.00 7.29
CA PRO A 374 8.34 25.04 8.56
C PRO A 374 8.19 23.59 9.08
N PHE A 375 8.62 23.35 10.30
CA PHE A 375 8.41 22.09 10.99
C PHE A 375 7.97 22.35 12.43
N THR A 376 7.16 21.46 12.95
CA THR A 376 6.73 21.50 14.34
C THR A 376 7.45 20.37 15.09
N MET A 377 8.30 20.73 16.03
CA MET A 377 8.82 19.71 16.96
C MET A 377 7.72 19.35 17.96
N ALA A 378 7.64 18.07 18.31
CA ALA A 378 6.84 17.67 19.46
C ALA A 378 7.32 18.43 20.71
N ASP A 379 6.39 18.75 21.60
CA ASP A 379 6.72 19.41 22.88
C ASP A 379 7.82 18.63 23.59
N THR A 380 9.01 19.17 23.56
CA THR A 380 10.18 18.60 24.22
C THR A 380 10.39 19.38 25.50
N ASN A 381 10.55 18.65 26.59
CA ASN A 381 10.85 19.26 27.88
C ASN A 381 12.34 19.69 27.91
N VAL A 382 12.64 20.76 27.16
CA VAL A 382 14.00 21.29 27.07
C VAL A 382 14.37 21.94 28.40
N PRO A 383 15.45 21.50 29.06
CA PRO A 383 15.92 22.15 30.28
C PRO A 383 16.23 23.65 30.07
N GLU A 384 15.83 24.49 31.04
CA GLU A 384 15.96 25.94 30.93
C GLU A 384 17.40 26.40 30.65
N ASN A 385 18.39 25.76 31.26
CA ASN A 385 19.80 26.04 31.06
C ASN A 385 20.27 25.73 29.62
N VAL A 386 19.71 24.71 28.97
CA VAL A 386 20.02 24.38 27.59
C VAL A 386 19.41 25.42 26.65
N ALA A 387 18.15 25.80 26.90
CA ALA A 387 17.47 26.85 26.13
C ALA A 387 18.21 28.20 26.25
N ALA A 388 18.60 28.60 27.46
CA ALA A 388 19.37 29.82 27.70
C ALA A 388 20.72 29.82 26.97
N LYS A 389 21.44 28.68 27.00
CA LYS A 389 22.75 28.53 26.32
C LYS A 389 22.59 28.56 24.80
N ALA A 390 21.57 27.91 24.26
CA ALA A 390 21.26 27.98 22.85
C ALA A 390 20.97 29.42 22.39
N ALA A 391 20.18 30.18 23.16
CA ALA A 391 19.91 31.59 22.89
C ALA A 391 21.16 32.47 22.91
N GLU A 392 22.07 32.23 23.87
CA GLU A 392 23.37 32.91 23.95
C GLU A 392 24.22 32.65 22.69
N ILE A 393 24.33 31.38 22.25
CA ILE A 393 25.13 31.00 21.10
C ILE A 393 24.57 31.58 19.81
N THR A 394 23.25 31.65 19.70
CA THR A 394 22.56 32.03 18.45
C THR A 394 22.17 33.53 18.39
N GLN A 395 22.53 34.34 19.39
CA GLN A 395 22.11 35.73 19.52
C GLN A 395 22.45 36.61 18.29
N ASN A 396 23.51 36.30 17.56
CA ASN A 396 23.95 37.02 16.36
C ASN A 396 23.54 36.35 15.05
N ALA A 397 22.81 35.27 15.10
CA ALA A 397 22.40 34.54 13.89
C ALA A 397 21.20 35.23 13.23
N SER A 398 21.33 35.59 11.95
CA SER A 398 20.27 36.24 11.18
C SER A 398 19.26 35.27 10.57
N THR A 399 19.60 33.98 10.45
CA THR A 399 18.74 32.94 9.89
C THR A 399 18.81 31.67 10.73
N ALA A 400 17.81 30.81 10.61
CA ALA A 400 17.78 29.53 11.32
C ALA A 400 18.99 28.62 10.96
N LEU A 401 19.44 28.66 9.71
CA LEU A 401 20.61 27.91 9.28
C LEU A 401 21.92 28.50 9.87
N ALA A 402 22.02 29.83 9.95
CA ALA A 402 23.13 30.48 10.63
C ALA A 402 23.17 30.14 12.13
N ALA A 403 21.99 30.06 12.77
CA ALA A 403 21.87 29.59 14.14
C ALA A 403 22.35 28.14 14.33
N ALA A 404 21.95 27.23 13.42
CA ALA A 404 22.40 25.85 13.42
C ALA A 404 23.94 25.75 13.24
N ARG A 405 24.53 26.54 12.35
CA ARG A 405 25.99 26.60 12.17
C ARG A 405 26.71 27.15 13.40
N ALA A 406 26.15 28.14 14.08
CA ALA A 406 26.71 28.68 15.31
C ALA A 406 26.74 27.60 16.42
N ILE A 407 25.65 26.82 16.55
CA ILE A 407 25.56 25.72 17.50
C ILE A 407 26.56 24.62 17.13
N GLU A 408 26.61 24.21 15.84
CA GLU A 408 27.58 23.23 15.35
C GLU A 408 29.02 23.62 15.70
N HIS A 409 29.40 24.87 15.40
CA HIS A 409 30.74 25.39 15.73
C HIS A 409 31.02 25.42 17.22
N TYR A 410 30.03 25.84 18.04
CA TYR A 410 30.17 25.84 19.48
C TYR A 410 30.40 24.43 20.03
N LEU A 411 29.59 23.47 19.60
CA LEU A 411 29.68 22.08 20.06
C LEU A 411 30.98 21.39 19.58
N SER A 412 31.42 21.66 18.36
CA SER A 412 32.65 21.08 17.84
C SER A 412 33.91 21.64 18.56
N THR A 413 33.84 22.88 19.04
CA THR A 413 34.97 23.56 19.72
C THR A 413 35.00 23.34 21.23
N ASN A 414 33.80 23.34 21.85
CA ASN A 414 33.63 23.30 23.31
C ASN A 414 32.93 22.04 23.80
N GLY A 415 32.47 21.20 22.87
CA GLY A 415 31.80 19.94 23.21
C GLY A 415 32.78 18.94 23.80
N PHE A 416 32.31 18.17 24.77
CA PHE A 416 33.06 17.09 25.40
C PHE A 416 32.27 15.78 25.19
N TYR A 417 32.93 14.80 24.56
CA TYR A 417 32.32 13.50 24.26
C TYR A 417 33.03 12.37 24.98
#